data_a5f66b7063b68d81a6c576d3d34e473b
#
_entry.id   a5f66b7063b68d81a6c576d3d34e473b
#
_cell.length_a   1.000
_cell.length_b   1.000
_cell.length_c   1.000
_cell.angle_alpha   90.00
_cell.angle_beta   90.00
_cell.angle_gamma   90.00
#
_symmetry.space_group_name_H-M   'P 1'
#
loop_
_entity.id
_entity.type
_entity.pdbx_description
1 polymer ?
#
loop_
_entity_poly.entity_id
_entity_poly.type
_entity_poly.pdbx_seq_one_letter_code
_entity_poly.pdbx_strand_id
1 'polypeptide(L)'
;VDEFQDSSNTEMELVDRLSEKHKNLMIVGDPDQNIYEWRGSDVKLLVDFDKTHIPTRTVILNQNYRSTPQILRCANTLIEKNVFRLKKDLFTKSGDGVQVYHYHEKNEFAEADQIIANIHQIRKETGCNYADFAVLYRSGFLSRVIEKKFTENGVPYEIFGGVKFYQRMEIQDVMAYLRLVAFDDDISFKRIINKPRRKFGRVKLQRLLALQKDGESLFQTLQDNLDD
;
A
#
# COMPACT_ATOMS: atom_id res chain seq x y z
N VAL A 1 -11.62 -5.26 18.75
CA VAL A 1 -10.54 -4.69 17.92
C VAL A 1 -10.00 -5.81 17.07
N ASP A 2 -9.88 -5.57 15.78
CA ASP A 2 -9.32 -6.51 14.79
C ASP A 2 -7.89 -6.12 14.43
N GLU A 3 -7.10 -7.08 13.88
CA GLU A 3 -5.68 -6.91 13.53
C GLU A 3 -4.84 -6.32 14.69
N PHE A 4 -5.12 -6.79 15.90
CA PHE A 4 -4.58 -6.19 17.11
C PHE A 4 -3.05 -6.30 17.23
N GLN A 5 -2.40 -7.22 16.55
CA GLN A 5 -0.94 -7.32 16.48
C GLN A 5 -0.27 -6.05 15.94
N ASP A 6 -1.02 -5.22 15.19
CA ASP A 6 -0.50 -3.99 14.60
C ASP A 6 -0.74 -2.75 15.48
N SER A 7 -1.31 -2.95 16.68
CA SER A 7 -1.62 -1.88 17.63
C SER A 7 -0.37 -1.40 18.38
N SER A 8 -0.33 -0.09 18.63
CA SER A 8 0.65 0.58 19.47
C SER A 8 0.20 0.64 20.93
N ASN A 9 1.12 0.93 21.85
CA ASN A 9 0.80 1.15 23.26
C ASN A 9 -0.22 2.29 23.48
N THR A 10 -0.18 3.34 22.66
CA THR A 10 -1.14 4.44 22.73
C THR A 10 -2.55 4.01 22.32
N GLU A 11 -2.65 3.17 21.29
CA GLU A 11 -3.94 2.61 20.85
C GLU A 11 -4.49 1.64 21.90
N MET A 12 -3.64 0.84 22.55
CA MET A 12 -4.05 0.00 23.67
C MET A 12 -4.60 0.84 24.82
N GLU A 13 -3.92 1.92 25.23
CA GLU A 13 -4.42 2.82 26.28
C GLU A 13 -5.79 3.40 25.93
N LEU A 14 -5.99 3.79 24.67
CA LEU A 14 -7.29 4.27 24.20
C LEU A 14 -8.38 3.19 24.33
N VAL A 15 -8.08 1.97 23.90
CA VAL A 15 -9.00 0.82 23.98
C VAL A 15 -9.37 0.50 25.44
N ASP A 16 -8.38 0.53 26.34
CA ASP A 16 -8.60 0.32 27.77
C ASP A 16 -9.54 1.36 28.37
N ARG A 17 -9.31 2.65 28.07
CA ARG A 17 -10.19 3.75 28.53
C ARG A 17 -11.62 3.61 28.01
N LEU A 18 -11.77 3.22 26.73
CA LEU A 18 -13.10 3.01 26.13
C LEU A 18 -13.83 1.83 26.74
N SER A 19 -13.11 0.78 27.13
CA SER A 19 -13.69 -0.44 27.71
C SER A 19 -13.80 -0.42 29.25
N GLU A 20 -13.21 0.55 29.92
CA GLU A 20 -13.10 0.64 31.39
C GLU A 20 -14.41 0.42 32.12
N LYS A 21 -15.49 1.04 31.63
CA LYS A 21 -16.80 0.98 32.27
C LYS A 21 -17.47 -0.39 32.15
N HIS A 22 -17.32 -1.04 30.98
CA HIS A 22 -18.06 -2.27 30.66
C HIS A 22 -17.20 -3.51 30.78
N LYS A 23 -15.88 -3.36 30.74
CA LYS A 23 -14.89 -4.45 30.73
C LYS A 23 -15.20 -5.55 29.72
N ASN A 24 -15.93 -5.17 28.67
CA ASN A 24 -16.31 -6.07 27.58
C ASN A 24 -15.44 -5.71 26.37
N LEU A 25 -14.29 -6.35 26.32
CA LEU A 25 -13.29 -6.13 25.28
C LEU A 25 -12.99 -7.45 24.59
N MET A 26 -13.05 -7.45 23.27
CA MET A 26 -12.59 -8.55 22.42
C MET A 26 -11.53 -8.02 21.46
N ILE A 27 -10.38 -8.67 21.46
CA ILE A 27 -9.32 -8.44 20.49
C ILE A 27 -9.16 -9.67 19.61
N VAL A 28 -8.86 -9.44 18.34
CA VAL A 28 -8.57 -10.48 17.36
C VAL A 28 -7.27 -10.10 16.64
N GLY A 29 -6.39 -11.06 16.46
CA GLY A 29 -5.14 -10.81 15.78
C GLY A 29 -4.29 -12.06 15.64
N ASP A 30 -3.24 -11.94 14.86
CA ASP A 30 -2.25 -12.98 14.66
C ASP A 30 -0.84 -12.41 14.92
N PRO A 31 -0.20 -12.77 16.04
CA PRO A 31 1.12 -12.24 16.39
C PRO A 31 2.18 -12.55 15.32
N ASP A 32 1.98 -13.63 14.54
CA ASP A 32 2.90 -14.01 13.47
C ASP A 32 2.77 -13.11 12.21
N GLN A 33 1.72 -12.26 12.14
CA GLN A 33 1.47 -11.34 11.02
C GLN A 33 1.87 -9.89 11.30
N ASN A 34 2.46 -9.58 12.46
CA ASN A 34 2.95 -8.23 12.73
C ASN A 34 4.10 -7.88 11.79
N ILE A 35 3.91 -6.81 10.99
CA ILE A 35 4.91 -6.24 10.08
C ILE A 35 5.08 -4.73 10.28
N TYR A 36 4.50 -4.15 11.34
CA TYR A 36 4.44 -2.72 11.60
C TYR A 36 5.19 -2.25 12.86
N GLU A 37 6.14 -3.05 13.39
CA GLU A 37 6.99 -2.64 14.53
C GLU A 37 7.67 -1.28 14.28
N TRP A 38 8.11 -1.02 13.05
CA TRP A 38 8.71 0.24 12.65
C TRP A 38 7.75 1.46 12.71
N ARG A 39 6.43 1.21 12.87
CA ARG A 39 5.41 2.24 13.14
C ARG A 39 5.04 2.33 14.61
N GLY A 40 5.67 1.54 15.48
CA GLY A 40 5.42 1.52 16.91
C GLY A 40 4.38 0.50 17.37
N SER A 41 4.00 -0.49 16.52
CA SER A 41 3.21 -1.61 16.99
C SER A 41 4.04 -2.50 17.92
N ASP A 42 3.37 -3.09 18.91
CA ASP A 42 4.02 -3.98 19.89
C ASP A 42 3.23 -5.30 19.96
N VAL A 43 3.80 -6.34 19.37
CA VAL A 43 3.19 -7.68 19.36
C VAL A 43 2.96 -8.26 20.76
N LYS A 44 3.71 -7.80 21.75
CA LYS A 44 3.54 -8.24 23.14
C LYS A 44 2.18 -7.87 23.71
N LEU A 45 1.58 -6.78 23.25
CA LEU A 45 0.23 -6.40 23.66
C LEU A 45 -0.79 -7.50 23.37
N LEU A 46 -0.63 -8.22 22.26
CA LEU A 46 -1.48 -9.35 21.91
C LEU A 46 -1.06 -10.63 22.65
N VAL A 47 0.24 -10.93 22.67
CA VAL A 47 0.76 -12.19 23.26
C VAL A 47 0.55 -12.25 24.78
N ASP A 48 0.67 -11.12 25.47
CA ASP A 48 0.56 -11.01 26.93
C ASP A 48 -0.81 -10.48 27.38
N PHE A 49 -1.79 -10.37 26.47
CA PHE A 49 -3.10 -9.80 26.78
C PHE A 49 -3.83 -10.52 27.91
N ASP A 50 -3.77 -11.84 27.95
CA ASP A 50 -4.38 -12.66 28.99
C ASP A 50 -3.72 -12.51 30.37
N LYS A 51 -2.49 -12.00 30.42
CA LYS A 51 -1.78 -11.70 31.68
C LYS A 51 -2.13 -10.33 32.22
N THR A 52 -2.41 -9.38 31.34
CA THR A 52 -2.70 -7.98 31.70
C THR A 52 -4.20 -7.71 31.91
N HIS A 53 -5.07 -8.49 31.26
CA HIS A 53 -6.53 -8.34 31.30
C HIS A 53 -7.20 -9.58 31.88
N ILE A 54 -7.34 -9.62 33.17
CA ILE A 54 -7.90 -10.77 33.90
C ILE A 54 -9.33 -10.43 34.37
N PRO A 55 -10.32 -11.32 34.15
CA PRO A 55 -10.24 -12.62 33.48
C PRO A 55 -10.31 -12.51 31.94
N THR A 56 -9.46 -13.27 31.27
CA THR A 56 -9.48 -13.35 29.79
C THR A 56 -9.71 -14.80 29.35
N ARG A 57 -10.47 -14.97 28.28
CA ARG A 57 -10.65 -16.25 27.58
C ARG A 57 -9.96 -16.18 26.22
N THR A 58 -8.90 -16.93 26.04
CA THR A 58 -8.18 -17.05 24.76
C THR A 58 -8.75 -18.20 23.95
N VAL A 59 -9.03 -17.94 22.67
CA VAL A 59 -9.48 -18.93 21.68
C VAL A 59 -8.52 -18.89 20.49
N ILE A 60 -7.91 -20.02 20.16
CA ILE A 60 -6.98 -20.15 19.05
C ILE A 60 -7.70 -20.79 17.87
N LEU A 61 -7.66 -20.09 16.71
CA LEU A 61 -8.26 -20.55 15.46
C LEU A 61 -7.15 -21.11 14.54
N ASN A 62 -6.99 -22.42 14.52
CA ASN A 62 -5.92 -23.10 13.78
C ASN A 62 -6.33 -23.50 12.36
N GLN A 63 -7.64 -23.65 12.09
CA GLN A 63 -8.09 -24.05 10.78
C GLN A 63 -8.05 -22.88 9.80
N ASN A 64 -7.28 -23.04 8.74
CA ASN A 64 -7.22 -22.10 7.60
C ASN A 64 -8.18 -22.57 6.51
N TYR A 65 -8.97 -21.63 5.97
CA TYR A 65 -9.96 -21.87 4.91
C TYR A 65 -9.56 -21.23 3.57
N ARG A 66 -8.42 -20.54 3.52
CA ARG A 66 -7.96 -19.77 2.36
C ARG A 66 -6.98 -20.56 1.50
N SER A 67 -6.03 -21.22 2.15
CA SER A 67 -4.81 -21.72 1.49
C SER A 67 -4.79 -23.25 1.42
N THR A 68 -4.06 -23.78 0.44
CA THR A 68 -3.80 -25.20 0.28
C THR A 68 -2.74 -25.71 1.27
N PRO A 69 -2.64 -27.02 1.52
CA PRO A 69 -1.62 -27.60 2.41
C PRO A 69 -0.19 -27.22 2.03
N GLN A 70 0.11 -27.08 0.74
CA GLN A 70 1.46 -26.73 0.25
C GLN A 70 1.85 -25.32 0.68
N ILE A 71 0.92 -24.36 0.58
CA ILE A 71 1.14 -22.98 1.02
C ILE A 71 1.31 -22.92 2.53
N LEU A 72 0.46 -23.62 3.29
CA LEU A 72 0.54 -23.61 4.76
C LEU A 72 1.82 -24.26 5.28
N ARG A 73 2.31 -25.34 4.64
CA ARG A 73 3.61 -25.93 5.02
C ARG A 73 4.75 -24.92 4.87
N CYS A 74 4.78 -24.19 3.74
CA CYS A 74 5.79 -23.16 3.52
C CYS A 74 5.69 -22.05 4.58
N ALA A 75 4.48 -21.56 4.85
CA ALA A 75 4.23 -20.52 5.85
C ALA A 75 4.61 -20.97 7.27
N ASN A 76 4.17 -22.16 7.70
CA ASN A 76 4.49 -22.70 9.02
C ASN A 76 6.01 -22.87 9.20
N THR A 77 6.71 -23.42 8.20
CA THR A 77 8.17 -23.57 8.25
C THR A 77 8.91 -22.24 8.38
N LEU A 78 8.42 -21.19 7.71
CA LEU A 78 9.00 -19.87 7.83
C LEU A 78 8.78 -19.27 9.23
N ILE A 79 7.54 -19.34 9.71
CA ILE A 79 7.12 -18.68 10.93
C ILE A 79 7.63 -19.38 12.21
N GLU A 80 8.01 -20.67 12.15
CA GLU A 80 8.64 -21.39 13.24
C GLU A 80 9.92 -20.72 13.77
N LYS A 81 10.54 -19.88 12.94
CA LYS A 81 11.75 -19.13 13.31
C LYS A 81 11.48 -17.90 14.20
N ASN A 82 10.22 -17.49 14.32
CA ASN A 82 9.85 -16.37 15.18
C ASN A 82 9.99 -16.76 16.66
N VAL A 83 10.56 -15.84 17.44
CA VAL A 83 10.81 -16.03 18.88
C VAL A 83 9.57 -15.71 19.71
N PHE A 84 8.89 -14.60 19.39
CA PHE A 84 7.70 -14.14 20.10
C PHE A 84 6.44 -14.58 19.38
N ARG A 85 5.92 -15.76 19.74
CA ARG A 85 4.72 -16.30 19.12
C ARG A 85 3.88 -17.14 20.08
N LEU A 86 2.59 -17.19 19.80
CA LEU A 86 1.72 -18.23 20.37
C LEU A 86 1.88 -19.48 19.50
N LYS A 87 2.27 -20.61 20.10
CA LYS A 87 2.42 -21.87 19.35
C LYS A 87 1.08 -22.28 18.75
N LYS A 88 1.02 -22.26 17.43
CA LYS A 88 -0.10 -22.74 16.63
C LYS A 88 0.42 -23.28 15.32
N ASP A 89 -0.15 -24.37 14.85
CA ASP A 89 0.11 -24.91 13.54
C ASP A 89 -1.16 -24.76 12.71
N LEU A 90 -1.09 -23.94 11.68
CA LEU A 90 -2.20 -23.78 10.77
C LEU A 90 -2.35 -25.03 9.93
N PHE A 91 -3.58 -25.53 9.85
CA PHE A 91 -3.94 -26.65 8.98
C PHE A 91 -5.16 -26.30 8.14
N THR A 92 -5.33 -27.01 7.04
CA THR A 92 -6.52 -26.87 6.18
C THR A 92 -7.14 -28.23 5.88
N LYS A 93 -8.44 -28.21 5.59
CA LYS A 93 -9.17 -29.35 5.03
C LYS A 93 -9.33 -29.27 3.51
N SER A 94 -8.78 -28.23 2.89
CA SER A 94 -8.76 -28.10 1.43
C SER A 94 -7.92 -29.23 0.81
N GLY A 95 -8.25 -29.61 -0.41
CA GLY A 95 -7.46 -30.55 -1.19
C GLY A 95 -6.07 -30.02 -1.51
N ASP A 96 -5.21 -30.92 -2.03
CA ASP A 96 -3.88 -30.55 -2.47
C ASP A 96 -3.91 -29.50 -3.59
N GLY A 97 -3.01 -28.52 -3.49
CA GLY A 97 -2.78 -27.51 -4.50
C GLY A 97 -1.44 -27.68 -5.20
N VAL A 98 -1.09 -26.69 -6.01
CA VAL A 98 0.22 -26.64 -6.67
C VAL A 98 1.34 -26.39 -5.66
N GLN A 99 2.57 -26.78 -6.02
CA GLN A 99 3.75 -26.51 -5.21
C GLN A 99 4.04 -25.01 -5.15
N VAL A 100 4.68 -24.59 -4.05
CA VAL A 100 5.24 -23.24 -3.93
C VAL A 100 6.59 -23.22 -4.64
N TYR A 101 6.77 -22.28 -5.56
CA TYR A 101 8.00 -22.10 -6.31
C TYR A 101 8.76 -20.88 -5.79
N HIS A 102 10.08 -20.98 -5.76
CA HIS A 102 10.98 -19.88 -5.44
C HIS A 102 11.85 -19.61 -6.67
N TYR A 103 11.85 -18.35 -7.10
CA TYR A 103 12.68 -17.85 -8.20
C TYR A 103 13.71 -16.88 -7.63
N HIS A 104 14.92 -16.90 -8.17
CA HIS A 104 15.97 -15.95 -7.87
C HIS A 104 16.47 -15.34 -9.17
N GLU A 105 16.16 -14.07 -9.37
CA GLU A 105 16.47 -13.38 -10.61
C GLU A 105 17.66 -12.42 -10.44
N LYS A 106 18.28 -12.04 -11.56
CA LYS A 106 19.51 -11.24 -11.58
C LYS A 106 19.26 -9.80 -11.14
N ASN A 107 18.09 -9.29 -11.41
CA ASN A 107 17.67 -7.91 -11.10
C ASN A 107 16.14 -7.79 -11.16
N GLU A 108 15.63 -6.62 -10.77
CA GLU A 108 14.21 -6.33 -10.71
C GLU A 108 13.49 -6.39 -12.08
N PHE A 109 14.20 -6.20 -13.18
CA PHE A 109 13.61 -6.30 -14.53
C PHE A 109 13.40 -7.76 -14.91
N ALA A 110 14.37 -8.63 -14.64
CA ALA A 110 14.24 -10.07 -14.87
C ALA A 110 13.16 -10.67 -13.95
N GLU A 111 13.06 -10.20 -12.70
CA GLU A 111 12.00 -10.60 -11.78
C GLU A 111 10.61 -10.26 -12.35
N ALA A 112 10.41 -9.04 -12.83
CA ALA A 112 9.16 -8.62 -13.43
C ALA A 112 8.84 -9.41 -14.72
N ASP A 113 9.84 -9.70 -15.56
CA ASP A 113 9.67 -10.53 -16.75
C ASP A 113 9.27 -11.97 -16.38
N GLN A 114 9.86 -12.56 -15.31
CA GLN A 114 9.49 -13.89 -14.81
C GLN A 114 8.06 -13.92 -14.25
N ILE A 115 7.65 -12.86 -13.53
CA ILE A 115 6.26 -12.73 -13.05
C ILE A 115 5.29 -12.76 -14.23
N ILE A 116 5.55 -11.99 -15.28
CA ILE A 116 4.70 -11.95 -16.48
C ILE A 116 4.66 -13.29 -17.18
N ALA A 117 5.81 -13.94 -17.33
CA ALA A 117 5.90 -15.28 -17.95
C ALA A 117 5.04 -16.29 -17.19
N ASN A 118 5.13 -16.30 -15.86
CA ASN A 118 4.33 -17.17 -15.01
C ASN A 118 2.82 -16.87 -15.14
N ILE A 119 2.42 -15.60 -15.15
CA ILE A 119 1.01 -15.20 -15.33
C ILE A 119 0.49 -15.73 -16.68
N HIS A 120 1.23 -15.52 -17.76
CA HIS A 120 0.82 -15.98 -19.09
C HIS A 120 0.75 -17.51 -19.19
N GLN A 121 1.72 -18.22 -18.60
CA GLN A 121 1.73 -19.67 -18.56
C GLN A 121 0.52 -20.23 -17.80
N ILE A 122 0.29 -19.76 -16.57
CA ILE A 122 -0.83 -20.21 -15.73
C ILE A 122 -2.16 -19.95 -16.43
N ARG A 123 -2.34 -18.75 -17.00
CA ARG A 123 -3.56 -18.43 -17.76
C ARG A 123 -3.77 -19.35 -18.96
N LYS A 124 -2.72 -19.68 -19.67
CA LYS A 124 -2.79 -20.63 -20.81
C LYS A 124 -3.20 -22.02 -20.36
N GLU A 125 -2.69 -22.47 -19.22
CA GLU A 125 -2.94 -23.81 -18.67
C GLU A 125 -4.31 -23.95 -18.01
N THR A 126 -4.77 -22.91 -17.31
CA THR A 126 -5.97 -22.97 -16.46
C THR A 126 -7.16 -22.22 -16.99
N GLY A 127 -6.96 -21.29 -17.94
CA GLY A 127 -8.01 -20.39 -18.44
C GLY A 127 -8.42 -19.28 -17.47
N CYS A 128 -7.70 -19.07 -16.36
CA CYS A 128 -8.04 -18.04 -15.36
C CYS A 128 -7.85 -16.61 -15.90
N ASN A 129 -8.49 -15.65 -15.25
CA ASN A 129 -8.45 -14.24 -15.61
C ASN A 129 -7.26 -13.52 -14.95
N TYR A 130 -6.90 -12.33 -15.44
CA TYR A 130 -5.90 -11.48 -14.78
C TYR A 130 -6.29 -11.09 -13.35
N ALA A 131 -7.58 -10.97 -13.07
CA ALA A 131 -8.11 -10.66 -11.73
C ALA A 131 -7.84 -11.76 -10.68
N ASP A 132 -7.47 -12.96 -11.12
CA ASP A 132 -7.15 -14.09 -10.23
C ASP A 132 -5.69 -14.06 -9.73
N PHE A 133 -4.89 -13.10 -10.20
CA PHE A 133 -3.50 -12.93 -9.80
C PHE A 133 -3.32 -11.74 -8.87
N ALA A 134 -2.42 -11.88 -7.90
CA ALA A 134 -1.95 -10.78 -7.06
C ALA A 134 -0.43 -10.80 -6.98
N VAL A 135 0.19 -9.64 -7.12
CA VAL A 135 1.63 -9.44 -6.90
C VAL A 135 1.83 -8.61 -5.65
N LEU A 136 2.46 -9.19 -4.64
CA LEU A 136 2.71 -8.56 -3.35
C LEU A 136 4.17 -8.11 -3.26
N TYR A 137 4.41 -6.91 -2.78
CA TYR A 137 5.76 -6.36 -2.59
C TYR A 137 5.86 -5.60 -1.26
N ARG A 138 7.07 -5.57 -0.70
CA ARG A 138 7.30 -5.01 0.65
C ARG A 138 7.18 -3.50 0.71
N SER A 139 7.53 -2.79 -0.34
CA SER A 139 7.49 -1.32 -0.37
C SER A 139 7.12 -0.76 -1.73
N GLY A 140 6.41 0.38 -1.72
CA GLY A 140 5.78 0.95 -2.91
C GLY A 140 6.74 1.34 -4.04
N PHE A 141 8.05 1.54 -3.77
CA PHE A 141 8.99 1.85 -4.86
C PHE A 141 9.27 0.64 -5.78
N LEU A 142 9.07 -0.59 -5.27
CA LEU A 142 9.26 -1.82 -6.04
C LEU A 142 8.20 -1.98 -7.15
N SER A 143 7.01 -1.39 -6.98
CA SER A 143 5.95 -1.47 -7.99
C SER A 143 6.35 -0.86 -9.33
N ARG A 144 7.25 0.13 -9.34
CA ARG A 144 7.58 0.92 -10.53
C ARG A 144 8.04 0.06 -11.70
N VAL A 145 8.94 -0.90 -11.47
CA VAL A 145 9.46 -1.76 -12.53
C VAL A 145 8.38 -2.75 -12.99
N ILE A 146 7.61 -3.29 -12.05
CA ILE A 146 6.49 -4.20 -12.34
C ILE A 146 5.42 -3.49 -13.17
N GLU A 147 5.00 -2.28 -12.78
CA GLU A 147 4.03 -1.46 -13.51
C GLU A 147 4.48 -1.16 -14.95
N LYS A 148 5.78 -0.76 -15.09
CA LYS A 148 6.37 -0.51 -16.40
C LYS A 148 6.29 -1.74 -17.29
N LYS A 149 6.74 -2.89 -16.77
CA LYS A 149 6.76 -4.16 -17.51
C LYS A 149 5.35 -4.66 -17.84
N PHE A 150 4.39 -4.52 -16.92
CA PHE A 150 2.99 -4.86 -17.18
C PHE A 150 2.40 -4.02 -18.31
N THR A 151 2.68 -2.71 -18.30
CA THR A 151 2.24 -1.79 -19.35
C THR A 151 2.87 -2.16 -20.71
N GLU A 152 4.18 -2.41 -20.75
CA GLU A 152 4.91 -2.80 -21.96
C GLU A 152 4.39 -4.12 -22.57
N ASN A 153 3.93 -5.04 -21.73
CA ASN A 153 3.43 -6.35 -22.17
C ASN A 153 1.89 -6.44 -22.25
N GLY A 154 1.19 -5.31 -22.09
CA GLY A 154 -0.28 -5.27 -22.19
C GLY A 154 -1.01 -6.05 -21.08
N VAL A 155 -0.38 -6.29 -19.93
CA VAL A 155 -0.99 -6.94 -18.78
C VAL A 155 -1.79 -5.90 -17.99
N PRO A 156 -3.13 -6.04 -17.90
CA PRO A 156 -3.95 -5.11 -17.12
C PRO A 156 -3.68 -5.29 -15.62
N TYR A 157 -3.61 -4.19 -14.87
CA TYR A 157 -3.36 -4.23 -13.43
C TYR A 157 -4.03 -3.07 -12.69
N GLU A 158 -4.25 -3.27 -11.40
CA GLU A 158 -4.64 -2.24 -10.44
C GLU A 158 -3.67 -2.25 -9.25
N ILE A 159 -3.44 -1.08 -8.64
CA ILE A 159 -2.61 -0.95 -7.44
C ILE A 159 -3.53 -0.67 -6.25
N PHE A 160 -3.48 -1.57 -5.27
CA PHE A 160 -4.20 -1.42 -4.01
C PHE A 160 -3.29 -0.80 -2.94
N GLY A 161 -3.81 0.14 -2.16
CA GLY A 161 -3.09 0.77 -1.06
C GLY A 161 -1.98 1.75 -1.47
N GLY A 162 -1.83 2.03 -2.75
CA GLY A 162 -0.83 2.95 -3.30
C GLY A 162 -1.42 4.00 -4.23
N VAL A 163 -0.74 5.14 -4.34
CA VAL A 163 -1.03 6.12 -5.40
C VAL A 163 -0.21 5.72 -6.61
N LYS A 164 -0.88 5.52 -7.77
CA LYS A 164 -0.19 5.24 -9.05
C LYS A 164 0.94 6.25 -9.26
N PHE A 165 2.08 5.82 -9.79
CA PHE A 165 3.27 6.67 -9.92
C PHE A 165 2.95 8.05 -10.48
N TYR A 166 2.21 8.10 -11.59
CA TYR A 166 1.80 9.37 -12.22
C TYR A 166 0.77 10.20 -11.44
N GLN A 167 0.16 9.63 -10.40
CA GLN A 167 -0.77 10.34 -9.51
C GLN A 167 -0.09 10.90 -8.25
N ARG A 168 1.16 10.57 -8.02
CA ARG A 168 1.93 11.14 -6.89
C ARG A 168 2.06 12.63 -7.06
N MET A 169 1.93 13.37 -5.95
CA MET A 169 1.87 14.83 -5.94
C MET A 169 3.11 15.44 -6.59
N GLU A 170 4.31 14.95 -6.27
CA GLU A 170 5.58 15.40 -6.82
C GLU A 170 5.69 15.15 -8.33
N ILE A 171 5.18 14.01 -8.80
CA ILE A 171 5.17 13.68 -10.25
C ILE A 171 4.18 14.58 -10.99
N GLN A 172 3.00 14.79 -10.41
CA GLN A 172 2.02 15.72 -10.96
C GLN A 172 2.54 17.16 -11.02
N ASP A 173 3.36 17.57 -10.05
CA ASP A 173 3.97 18.89 -10.05
C ASP A 173 4.99 19.02 -11.20
N VAL A 174 5.86 18.02 -11.39
CA VAL A 174 6.79 17.98 -12.52
C VAL A 174 6.05 17.96 -13.87
N MET A 175 5.02 17.12 -13.97
CA MET A 175 4.20 17.06 -15.19
C MET A 175 3.50 18.39 -15.48
N ALA A 176 3.08 19.14 -14.46
CA ALA A 176 2.48 20.45 -14.63
C ALA A 176 3.49 21.48 -15.18
N TYR A 177 4.77 21.44 -14.77
CA TYR A 177 5.81 22.24 -15.40
C TYR A 177 5.97 21.93 -16.88
N LEU A 178 6.05 20.64 -17.23
CA LEU A 178 6.21 20.22 -18.63
C LEU A 178 5.00 20.60 -19.48
N ARG A 179 3.78 20.45 -18.93
CA ARG A 179 2.54 20.84 -19.61
C ARG A 179 2.43 22.36 -19.81
N LEU A 180 2.82 23.14 -18.81
CA LEU A 180 2.82 24.60 -18.94
C LEU A 180 3.74 25.04 -20.09
N VAL A 181 4.95 24.45 -20.18
CA VAL A 181 5.89 24.76 -21.27
C VAL A 181 5.37 24.32 -22.64
N ALA A 182 4.69 23.17 -22.71
CA ALA A 182 4.22 22.59 -23.97
C ALA A 182 2.90 23.17 -24.47
N PHE A 183 1.99 23.52 -23.55
CA PHE A 183 0.59 23.81 -23.89
C PHE A 183 0.07 25.12 -23.28
N ASP A 184 0.87 25.78 -22.44
CA ASP A 184 0.51 27.05 -21.77
C ASP A 184 -0.86 26.99 -21.04
N ASP A 185 -1.12 25.86 -20.33
CA ASP A 185 -2.42 25.62 -19.72
C ASP A 185 -2.53 26.19 -18.29
N ASP A 186 -3.64 26.86 -18.01
CA ASP A 186 -3.94 27.53 -16.75
C ASP A 186 -4.04 26.58 -15.54
N ILE A 187 -4.41 25.32 -15.74
CA ILE A 187 -4.51 24.32 -14.67
C ILE A 187 -3.12 23.99 -14.16
N SER A 188 -2.19 23.74 -15.08
CA SER A 188 -0.78 23.51 -14.76
C SER A 188 -0.15 24.74 -14.13
N PHE A 189 -0.42 25.93 -14.64
CA PHE A 189 0.04 27.19 -14.07
C PHE A 189 -0.40 27.34 -12.61
N LYS A 190 -1.69 27.23 -12.33
CA LYS A 190 -2.27 27.33 -10.96
C LYS A 190 -1.65 26.30 -10.02
N ARG A 191 -1.32 25.11 -10.52
CA ARG A 191 -0.70 24.07 -9.72
C ARG A 191 0.71 24.42 -9.26
N ILE A 192 1.53 25.02 -10.14
CA ILE A 192 2.97 25.18 -9.92
C ILE A 192 3.39 26.60 -9.54
N ILE A 193 2.53 27.60 -9.69
CA ILE A 193 2.91 29.01 -9.48
C ILE A 193 3.58 29.27 -8.12
N ASN A 194 3.20 28.54 -7.10
CA ASN A 194 3.78 28.64 -5.76
C ASN A 194 4.58 27.37 -5.33
N LYS A 195 5.03 26.57 -6.28
CA LYS A 195 5.88 25.40 -6.07
C LYS A 195 7.17 25.54 -6.93
N PRO A 196 8.34 25.72 -6.33
CA PRO A 196 8.61 26.01 -4.92
C PRO A 196 7.94 27.31 -4.43
N ARG A 197 7.95 27.56 -3.13
CA ARG A 197 7.29 28.76 -2.57
C ARG A 197 7.87 30.05 -3.15
N ARG A 198 7.01 30.81 -3.87
CA ARG A 198 7.36 32.11 -4.52
C ARG A 198 6.61 33.28 -3.91
N LYS A 199 5.98 33.10 -2.74
CA LYS A 199 5.13 34.11 -2.10
C LYS A 199 3.94 34.57 -2.97
N PHE A 200 3.53 33.70 -3.90
CA PHE A 200 2.37 33.93 -4.76
C PHE A 200 1.14 33.30 -4.11
N GLY A 201 0.56 34.04 -3.16
CA GLY A 201 -0.59 33.59 -2.39
C GLY A 201 -1.93 33.77 -3.10
N ARG A 202 -3.00 33.36 -2.42
CA ARG A 202 -4.37 33.39 -2.95
C ARG A 202 -4.80 34.79 -3.46
N VAL A 203 -4.40 35.85 -2.76
CA VAL A 203 -4.74 37.25 -3.15
C VAL A 203 -4.09 37.62 -4.48
N LYS A 204 -2.81 37.29 -4.68
CA LYS A 204 -2.11 37.57 -5.94
C LYS A 204 -2.71 36.77 -7.10
N LEU A 205 -3.07 35.51 -6.87
CA LEU A 205 -3.74 34.70 -7.88
C LEU A 205 -5.11 35.27 -8.28
N GLN A 206 -5.88 35.78 -7.30
CA GLN A 206 -7.15 36.42 -7.61
C GLN A 206 -6.98 37.73 -8.41
N ARG A 207 -5.96 38.53 -8.11
CA ARG A 207 -5.64 39.71 -8.91
C ARG A 207 -5.26 39.35 -10.34
N LEU A 208 -4.40 38.34 -10.51
CA LEU A 208 -4.01 37.86 -11.84
C LEU A 208 -5.23 37.37 -12.66
N LEU A 209 -6.12 36.61 -12.04
CA LEU A 209 -7.38 36.17 -12.66
C LEU A 209 -8.27 37.34 -13.10
N ALA A 210 -8.28 38.45 -12.34
CA ALA A 210 -9.05 39.64 -12.69
C ALA A 210 -8.45 40.44 -13.87
N LEU A 211 -7.15 40.26 -14.15
CA LEU A 211 -6.44 40.90 -15.27
C LEU A 211 -6.47 40.08 -16.55
N GLN A 212 -6.81 38.77 -16.45
CA GLN A 212 -6.81 37.85 -17.57
C GLN A 212 -7.84 38.29 -18.63
N LYS A 213 -7.40 38.39 -19.89
CA LYS A 213 -8.26 38.71 -21.04
C LYS A 213 -8.75 37.43 -21.71
N ASP A 214 -9.86 37.55 -22.45
CA ASP A 214 -10.39 36.41 -23.20
C ASP A 214 -9.37 35.88 -24.22
N GLY A 215 -9.09 34.58 -24.14
CA GLY A 215 -8.14 33.89 -25.01
C GLY A 215 -6.68 33.97 -24.59
N GLU A 216 -6.36 34.65 -23.49
CA GLU A 216 -5.01 34.76 -22.93
C GLU A 216 -4.81 33.77 -21.78
N SER A 217 -3.61 33.15 -21.72
CA SER A 217 -3.28 32.28 -20.59
C SER A 217 -2.91 33.09 -19.34
N LEU A 218 -3.05 32.46 -18.16
CA LEU A 218 -2.59 33.09 -16.90
C LEU A 218 -1.07 33.31 -16.88
N PHE A 219 -0.31 32.48 -17.58
CA PHE A 219 1.13 32.66 -17.68
C PHE A 219 1.47 33.90 -18.52
N GLN A 220 0.82 34.07 -19.67
CA GLN A 220 0.95 35.25 -20.51
C GLN A 220 0.52 36.51 -19.74
N THR A 221 -0.66 36.48 -19.10
CA THR A 221 -1.14 37.59 -18.25
C THR A 221 -0.14 37.97 -17.16
N LEU A 222 0.53 36.96 -16.54
CA LEU A 222 1.59 37.24 -15.55
C LEU A 222 2.79 37.91 -16.21
N GLN A 223 3.23 37.47 -17.38
CA GLN A 223 4.39 38.05 -18.08
C GLN A 223 4.14 39.51 -18.45
N ASP A 224 2.95 39.82 -18.91
CA ASP A 224 2.57 41.18 -19.33
C ASP A 224 2.40 42.16 -18.17
N ASN A 225 2.27 41.65 -16.92
CA ASN A 225 2.09 42.47 -15.69
C ASN A 225 3.17 42.16 -14.62
N LEU A 226 4.40 41.85 -15.06
CA LEU A 226 5.52 41.52 -14.15
C LEU A 226 6.00 42.72 -13.33
N ASP A 227 5.78 43.96 -13.79
CA ASP A 227 6.26 45.18 -13.19
C ASP A 227 5.27 45.85 -12.21
N ASP A 228 4.06 45.26 -12.06
CA ASP A 228 2.99 45.66 -11.15
C ASP A 228 2.91 44.72 -9.91
#